data_b512905c16b70dab0e5a63e2c9a4672b
#
_entry.id   b512905c16b70dab0e5a63e2c9a4672b
#
_cell.length_a   1.000
_cell.length_b   1.000
_cell.length_c   1.000
_cell.angle_alpha   90.00
_cell.angle_beta   90.00
_cell.angle_gamma   90.00
#
_symmetry.space_group_name_H-M   'P 1'
#
loop_
_entity.id
_entity.type
_entity.pdbx_description
1 polymer ?
#
loop_
_entity_poly.entity_id
_entity_poly.type
_entity_poly.pdbx_seq_one_letter_code
_entity_poly.pdbx_strand_id
1 'polypeptide(L)'
;MKRVLIPYKKKVLLHKFVTFALFLAFLAVTCSGCSSPNAKISKSDFYFDTVITITLYQTNDASIIDECFQLADYYEKLLSNKIEESDISKINAAAGSYVTCKDETIEILKKSITYSEASSGAFDVTVGKLCDLWNFSEISAETEDHKVDASFLPDRKKLEECISHVNYQNIVIDENRVCLLDPECEIDLGAIAKGYIADQMQAFLLEKGVTSGIINLGGNIKTIGPKADHTSYTVGIQKPFAPTGESLIQVFLSNGSVVTSGIYERYFTVDGVIYHHILDPRTGYSIENDLASVTIINQCSMDGDALSTTCFLLGKDAAMEYIEALADTEAIFIDTKNQIYTTSGLQEGTDYQILQ
;
A
#
# COMPACT_ATOMS: atom_id res chain seq x y z
N MET A 1 15.06 5.78 -81.91
CA MET A 1 14.50 5.77 -80.56
C MET A 1 13.02 5.32 -80.67
N LYS A 2 12.72 4.05 -80.28
CA LYS A 2 11.35 3.52 -80.30
C LYS A 2 10.71 3.91 -78.93
N ARG A 3 9.64 4.76 -79.02
CA ARG A 3 8.78 5.05 -77.83
C ARG A 3 7.85 3.83 -77.67
N VAL A 4 8.02 3.15 -76.52
CA VAL A 4 7.10 2.09 -76.10
C VAL A 4 5.83 2.76 -75.57
N LEU A 5 4.76 2.69 -76.37
CA LEU A 5 3.42 3.15 -75.95
C LEU A 5 2.80 2.09 -75.03
N ILE A 6 2.66 2.42 -73.73
CA ILE A 6 1.93 1.57 -72.77
C ILE A 6 0.42 1.65 -73.14
N PRO A 7 -0.29 0.51 -73.40
CA PRO A 7 -1.69 0.52 -73.82
C PRO A 7 -2.57 1.14 -72.70
N TYR A 8 -3.50 1.98 -73.10
CA TYR A 8 -4.40 2.79 -72.24
C TYR A 8 -5.07 2.00 -71.11
N LYS A 9 -5.46 0.74 -71.35
CA LYS A 9 -6.03 -0.15 -70.33
C LYS A 9 -5.06 -0.43 -69.15
N LYS A 10 -3.74 -0.50 -69.37
CA LYS A 10 -2.73 -0.69 -68.28
C LYS A 10 -2.55 0.59 -67.46
N LYS A 11 -2.67 1.77 -68.01
CA LYS A 11 -2.63 3.05 -67.30
C LYS A 11 -3.81 3.23 -66.37
N VAL A 12 -5.04 2.85 -66.80
CA VAL A 12 -6.23 2.94 -65.96
C VAL A 12 -6.20 1.92 -64.82
N LEU A 13 -5.68 0.71 -65.07
CA LEU A 13 -5.53 -0.30 -64.02
C LEU A 13 -4.48 0.10 -62.97
N LEU A 14 -3.35 0.67 -63.40
CA LEU A 14 -2.31 1.17 -62.52
C LEU A 14 -2.81 2.35 -61.66
N HIS A 15 -3.62 3.26 -62.23
CA HIS A 15 -4.22 4.38 -61.49
C HIS A 15 -5.22 3.88 -60.41
N LYS A 16 -6.03 2.90 -60.70
CA LYS A 16 -6.96 2.29 -59.71
C LYS A 16 -6.21 1.55 -58.61
N PHE A 17 -5.09 0.92 -58.93
CA PHE A 17 -4.27 0.23 -57.92
C PHE A 17 -3.55 1.22 -57.00
N VAL A 18 -3.04 2.32 -57.54
CA VAL A 18 -2.38 3.39 -56.76
C VAL A 18 -3.39 4.12 -55.87
N THR A 19 -4.59 4.43 -56.38
CA THR A 19 -5.66 5.04 -55.57
C THR A 19 -6.18 4.12 -54.47
N PHE A 20 -6.29 2.82 -54.74
CA PHE A 20 -6.69 1.84 -53.75
C PHE A 20 -5.60 1.63 -52.64
N ALA A 21 -4.33 1.60 -53.02
CA ALA A 21 -3.20 1.53 -52.10
C ALA A 21 -3.08 2.79 -51.23
N LEU A 22 -3.31 3.98 -51.80
CA LEU A 22 -3.35 5.24 -51.03
C LEU A 22 -4.56 5.31 -50.11
N PHE A 23 -5.71 4.77 -50.51
CA PHE A 23 -6.89 4.68 -49.64
C PHE A 23 -6.69 3.70 -48.47
N LEU A 24 -6.03 2.55 -48.70
CA LEU A 24 -5.64 1.60 -47.66
C LEU A 24 -4.58 2.19 -46.69
N ALA A 25 -3.61 2.95 -47.20
CA ALA A 25 -2.62 3.66 -46.41
C ALA A 25 -3.27 4.76 -45.55
N PHE A 26 -4.26 5.47 -46.09
CA PHE A 26 -5.05 6.48 -45.35
C PHE A 26 -5.94 5.85 -44.28
N LEU A 27 -6.55 4.67 -44.54
CA LEU A 27 -7.29 3.92 -43.51
C LEU A 27 -6.37 3.40 -42.38
N ALA A 28 -5.15 2.99 -42.70
CA ALA A 28 -4.20 2.50 -41.71
C ALA A 28 -3.71 3.60 -40.74
N VAL A 29 -3.66 4.86 -41.20
CA VAL A 29 -3.27 6.01 -40.36
C VAL A 29 -4.41 6.47 -39.45
N THR A 30 -5.67 6.16 -39.75
CA THR A 30 -6.83 6.54 -38.92
C THR A 30 -7.15 5.54 -37.82
N CYS A 31 -6.47 4.37 -37.79
CA CYS A 31 -6.61 3.36 -36.73
C CYS A 31 -5.56 3.49 -35.62
N SER A 32 -4.69 4.50 -35.62
CA SER A 32 -3.92 4.87 -34.44
C SER A 32 -4.92 5.50 -33.48
N GLY A 33 -5.42 4.70 -32.52
CA GLY A 33 -6.29 5.18 -31.45
C GLY A 33 -5.59 6.31 -30.73
N CYS A 34 -5.98 7.55 -31.02
CA CYS A 34 -5.61 8.69 -30.19
C CYS A 34 -6.25 8.45 -28.83
N SER A 35 -5.47 7.99 -27.84
CA SER A 35 -5.84 8.18 -26.44
C SER A 35 -6.03 9.69 -26.26
N SER A 36 -7.21 10.12 -25.83
CA SER A 36 -7.43 11.50 -25.46
C SER A 36 -6.37 11.88 -24.40
N PRO A 37 -5.63 13.00 -24.55
CA PRO A 37 -4.63 13.38 -23.54
C PRO A 37 -5.23 13.58 -22.14
N ASN A 38 -6.55 13.63 -22.02
CA ASN A 38 -7.30 13.76 -20.76
C ASN A 38 -8.11 12.50 -20.42
N ALA A 39 -7.85 11.35 -21.06
CA ALA A 39 -8.53 10.11 -20.67
C ALA A 39 -8.15 9.73 -19.24
N LYS A 40 -9.18 9.50 -18.42
CA LYS A 40 -9.07 9.05 -17.04
C LYS A 40 -10.03 7.90 -16.83
N ILE A 41 -9.53 6.79 -16.34
CA ILE A 41 -10.36 5.67 -15.88
C ILE A 41 -10.06 5.40 -14.41
N SER A 42 -11.09 5.03 -13.67
CA SER A 42 -10.95 4.68 -12.25
C SER A 42 -11.91 3.56 -11.92
N LYS A 43 -11.42 2.58 -11.17
CA LYS A 43 -12.24 1.51 -10.59
C LYS A 43 -11.84 1.29 -9.15
N SER A 44 -12.79 0.79 -8.36
CA SER A 44 -12.56 0.38 -6.97
C SER A 44 -13.06 -1.05 -6.77
N ASP A 45 -12.37 -1.79 -5.91
CA ASP A 45 -12.75 -3.12 -5.47
C ASP A 45 -12.31 -3.29 -4.02
N PHE A 46 -12.68 -4.40 -3.36
CA PHE A 46 -12.44 -4.62 -1.94
C PHE A 46 -11.52 -5.85 -1.73
N TYR A 47 -10.34 -5.62 -1.16
CA TYR A 47 -9.33 -6.63 -0.78
C TYR A 47 -8.62 -6.19 0.49
N PHE A 48 -8.08 -7.12 1.27
CA PHE A 48 -7.30 -6.84 2.51
C PHE A 48 -8.07 -5.98 3.52
N ASP A 49 -9.36 -6.25 3.68
CA ASP A 49 -10.26 -5.48 4.55
C ASP A 49 -10.29 -3.99 4.25
N THR A 50 -10.02 -3.59 2.99
CA THR A 50 -10.03 -2.19 2.58
C THR A 50 -10.49 -2.00 1.14
N VAL A 51 -10.87 -0.77 0.79
CA VAL A 51 -11.18 -0.38 -0.58
C VAL A 51 -9.89 -0.05 -1.31
N ILE A 52 -9.62 -0.78 -2.40
CA ILE A 52 -8.55 -0.46 -3.35
C ILE A 52 -9.13 0.35 -4.50
N THR A 53 -8.55 1.51 -4.77
CA THR A 53 -8.94 2.34 -5.92
C THR A 53 -7.73 2.54 -6.84
N ILE A 54 -7.89 2.18 -8.12
CA ILE A 54 -6.88 2.40 -9.15
C ILE A 54 -7.41 3.45 -10.11
N THR A 55 -6.63 4.51 -10.32
CA THR A 55 -6.92 5.57 -11.28
C THR A 55 -5.77 5.66 -12.27
N LEU A 56 -6.07 5.44 -13.55
CA LEU A 56 -5.10 5.54 -14.64
C LEU A 56 -5.44 6.73 -15.53
N TYR A 57 -4.42 7.40 -16.01
CA TYR A 57 -4.53 8.53 -16.92
C TYR A 57 -3.93 8.16 -18.27
N GLN A 58 -4.35 8.86 -19.34
CA GLN A 58 -3.85 8.68 -20.73
C GLN A 58 -4.12 7.28 -21.30
N THR A 59 -5.02 6.50 -20.71
CA THR A 59 -5.47 5.21 -21.22
C THR A 59 -6.99 5.10 -21.18
N ASN A 60 -7.56 4.36 -22.14
CA ASN A 60 -8.98 4.00 -22.17
C ASN A 60 -9.20 2.50 -21.95
N ASP A 61 -8.13 1.74 -21.74
CA ASP A 61 -8.21 0.30 -21.52
C ASP A 61 -8.46 -0.02 -20.04
N ALA A 62 -9.73 -0.19 -19.70
CA ALA A 62 -10.15 -0.53 -18.36
C ALA A 62 -9.81 -1.97 -17.94
N SER A 63 -9.46 -2.86 -18.91
CA SER A 63 -9.11 -4.25 -18.61
C SER A 63 -7.80 -4.36 -17.85
N ILE A 64 -6.89 -3.39 -18.02
CA ILE A 64 -5.62 -3.31 -17.25
C ILE A 64 -5.89 -3.20 -15.73
N ILE A 65 -6.93 -2.43 -15.35
CA ILE A 65 -7.31 -2.32 -13.93
C ILE A 65 -7.88 -3.65 -13.42
N ASP A 66 -8.69 -4.34 -14.23
CA ASP A 66 -9.26 -5.64 -13.85
C ASP A 66 -8.16 -6.70 -13.68
N GLU A 67 -7.14 -6.73 -14.55
CA GLU A 67 -5.97 -7.58 -14.39
C GLU A 67 -5.16 -7.21 -13.12
N CYS A 68 -5.08 -5.92 -12.79
CA CYS A 68 -4.40 -5.45 -11.57
C CYS A 68 -5.17 -5.88 -10.30
N PHE A 69 -6.51 -5.91 -10.31
CA PHE A 69 -7.30 -6.47 -9.23
C PHE A 69 -7.13 -8.00 -9.08
N GLN A 70 -6.94 -8.73 -10.19
CA GLN A 70 -6.58 -10.15 -10.10
C GLN A 70 -5.22 -10.37 -9.40
N LEU A 71 -4.29 -9.44 -9.55
CA LEU A 71 -3.04 -9.46 -8.81
C LEU A 71 -3.25 -9.19 -7.31
N ALA A 72 -4.15 -8.26 -6.95
CA ALA A 72 -4.52 -8.03 -5.56
C ALA A 72 -5.16 -9.27 -4.92
N ASP A 73 -6.09 -9.94 -5.62
CA ASP A 73 -6.71 -11.22 -5.21
C ASP A 73 -5.66 -12.32 -5.01
N TYR A 74 -4.67 -12.40 -5.90
CA TYR A 74 -3.55 -13.35 -5.76
C TYR A 74 -2.77 -13.11 -4.48
N TYR A 75 -2.39 -11.86 -4.19
CA TYR A 75 -1.62 -11.54 -2.98
C TYR A 75 -2.45 -11.69 -1.70
N GLU A 76 -3.74 -11.39 -1.72
CA GLU A 76 -4.62 -11.66 -0.59
C GLU A 76 -4.64 -13.15 -0.26
N LYS A 77 -4.83 -14.01 -1.27
CA LYS A 77 -4.79 -15.47 -1.11
C LYS A 77 -3.43 -16.00 -0.67
N LEU A 78 -2.36 -15.29 -0.96
CA LEU A 78 -1.01 -15.69 -0.59
C LEU A 78 -0.62 -15.25 0.82
N LEU A 79 -0.98 -14.02 1.23
CA LEU A 79 -0.40 -13.34 2.39
C LEU A 79 -1.38 -13.14 3.56
N SER A 80 -2.69 -13.41 3.38
CA SER A 80 -3.67 -13.27 4.46
C SER A 80 -3.45 -14.30 5.56
N ASN A 81 -3.53 -13.89 6.82
CA ASN A 81 -3.56 -14.80 7.97
C ASN A 81 -4.96 -15.36 8.26
N LYS A 82 -5.97 -15.02 7.45
CA LYS A 82 -7.37 -15.47 7.58
C LYS A 82 -7.77 -16.51 6.51
N ILE A 83 -7.02 -16.60 5.42
CA ILE A 83 -7.29 -17.56 4.34
C ILE A 83 -6.47 -18.82 4.59
N GLU A 84 -7.12 -19.95 4.87
CA GLU A 84 -6.51 -21.21 5.28
C GLU A 84 -5.39 -21.69 4.33
N GLU A 85 -5.58 -21.49 3.00
CA GLU A 85 -4.64 -21.94 1.97
C GLU A 85 -3.48 -20.96 1.72
N SER A 86 -3.42 -19.83 2.41
CA SER A 86 -2.33 -18.87 2.28
C SER A 86 -1.01 -19.41 2.85
N ASP A 87 0.12 -18.85 2.43
CA ASP A 87 1.41 -19.18 3.00
C ASP A 87 1.48 -18.79 4.49
N ILE A 88 0.95 -17.63 4.85
CA ILE A 88 0.98 -17.13 6.24
C ILE A 88 0.13 -18.01 7.17
N SER A 89 -1.09 -18.37 6.77
CA SER A 89 -1.93 -19.27 7.57
C SER A 89 -1.30 -20.65 7.72
N LYS A 90 -0.66 -21.18 6.66
CA LYS A 90 0.07 -22.46 6.73
C LYS A 90 1.27 -22.39 7.67
N ILE A 91 2.03 -21.28 7.66
CA ILE A 91 3.15 -21.05 8.59
C ILE A 91 2.62 -21.03 10.03
N ASN A 92 1.56 -20.25 10.29
CA ASN A 92 0.95 -20.11 11.61
C ASN A 92 0.41 -21.47 12.13
N ALA A 93 -0.18 -22.29 11.25
CA ALA A 93 -0.71 -23.61 11.62
C ALA A 93 0.34 -24.74 11.71
N ALA A 94 1.59 -24.49 11.30
CA ALA A 94 2.61 -25.55 11.15
C ALA A 94 3.20 -26.05 12.47
N ALA A 95 2.89 -25.42 13.62
CA ALA A 95 3.30 -25.84 14.96
C ALA A 95 4.81 -26.18 15.07
N GLY A 96 5.67 -25.30 14.59
CA GLY A 96 7.12 -25.46 14.61
C GLY A 96 7.72 -26.30 13.46
N SER A 97 6.93 -26.68 12.47
CA SER A 97 7.41 -27.38 11.28
C SER A 97 7.72 -26.41 10.14
N TYR A 98 8.63 -26.80 9.23
CA TYR A 98 8.92 -26.00 8.05
C TYR A 98 7.80 -26.08 7.01
N VAL A 99 7.40 -24.91 6.49
CA VAL A 99 6.45 -24.73 5.38
C VAL A 99 7.21 -24.20 4.17
N THR A 100 7.00 -24.81 2.99
CA THR A 100 7.52 -24.27 1.72
C THR A 100 6.62 -23.15 1.25
N CYS A 101 7.20 -21.97 1.02
CA CYS A 101 6.52 -20.74 0.68
C CYS A 101 6.92 -20.23 -0.70
N LYS A 102 6.15 -19.31 -1.24
CA LYS A 102 6.49 -18.55 -2.44
C LYS A 102 7.61 -17.54 -2.16
N ASP A 103 8.33 -17.15 -3.21
CA ASP A 103 9.43 -16.20 -3.11
C ASP A 103 8.95 -14.84 -2.57
N GLU A 104 7.74 -14.42 -2.93
CA GLU A 104 7.10 -13.19 -2.45
C GLU A 104 6.89 -13.21 -0.92
N THR A 105 6.48 -14.36 -0.38
CA THR A 105 6.34 -14.54 1.08
C THR A 105 7.70 -14.46 1.77
N ILE A 106 8.72 -15.08 1.17
CA ILE A 106 10.10 -15.02 1.70
C ILE A 106 10.64 -13.59 1.68
N GLU A 107 10.39 -12.84 0.61
CA GLU A 107 10.82 -11.45 0.46
C GLU A 107 10.22 -10.56 1.57
N ILE A 108 8.91 -10.60 1.75
CA ILE A 108 8.23 -9.76 2.73
C ILE A 108 8.61 -10.13 4.17
N LEU A 109 8.81 -11.41 4.47
CA LEU A 109 9.25 -11.86 5.80
C LEU A 109 10.70 -11.42 6.10
N LYS A 110 11.62 -11.52 5.15
CA LYS A 110 12.98 -11.00 5.30
C LYS A 110 12.99 -9.51 5.56
N LYS A 111 12.16 -8.76 4.85
CA LYS A 111 12.02 -7.31 5.04
C LYS A 111 11.42 -7.00 6.41
N SER A 112 10.41 -7.76 6.86
CA SER A 112 9.82 -7.63 8.18
C SER A 112 10.85 -7.84 9.29
N ILE A 113 11.69 -8.88 9.19
CA ILE A 113 12.78 -9.13 10.15
C ILE A 113 13.75 -7.95 10.16
N THR A 114 14.11 -7.39 9.00
CA THR A 114 15.00 -6.21 8.93
C THR A 114 14.45 -5.02 9.71
N TYR A 115 13.15 -4.72 9.60
CA TYR A 115 12.51 -3.65 10.36
C TYR A 115 12.38 -3.96 11.85
N SER A 116 12.13 -5.23 12.19
CA SER A 116 12.11 -5.68 13.57
C SER A 116 13.48 -5.51 14.24
N GLU A 117 14.57 -5.88 13.56
CA GLU A 117 15.94 -5.68 14.04
C GLU A 117 16.27 -4.19 14.19
N ALA A 118 15.99 -3.38 13.14
CA ALA A 118 16.28 -1.94 13.16
C ALA A 118 15.54 -1.18 14.24
N SER A 119 14.32 -1.63 14.61
CA SER A 119 13.51 -1.02 15.67
C SER A 119 13.71 -1.67 17.06
N SER A 120 14.66 -2.62 17.20
CA SER A 120 14.84 -3.40 18.42
C SER A 120 13.55 -4.09 18.90
N GLY A 121 12.76 -4.62 17.96
CA GLY A 121 11.51 -5.33 18.20
C GLY A 121 10.30 -4.43 18.49
N ALA A 122 10.40 -3.11 18.27
CA ALA A 122 9.22 -2.25 18.35
C ALA A 122 8.24 -2.58 17.19
N PHE A 123 8.73 -2.73 15.99
CA PHE A 123 8.00 -3.35 14.89
C PHE A 123 8.19 -4.87 14.96
N ASP A 124 7.09 -5.63 15.04
CA ASP A 124 7.16 -7.10 15.08
C ASP A 124 5.93 -7.68 14.39
N VAL A 125 6.15 -8.49 13.35
CA VAL A 125 5.06 -9.12 12.60
C VAL A 125 4.53 -10.39 13.27
N THR A 126 5.10 -10.81 14.40
CA THR A 126 4.62 -11.98 15.16
C THR A 126 3.50 -11.64 16.14
N VAL A 127 2.87 -10.50 15.97
CA VAL A 127 1.74 -10.00 16.77
C VAL A 127 0.38 -10.59 16.39
N GLY A 128 0.32 -11.61 15.54
CA GLY A 128 -0.93 -12.16 15.00
C GLY A 128 -1.96 -12.50 16.08
N LYS A 129 -1.57 -13.24 17.13
CA LYS A 129 -2.46 -13.55 18.28
C LYS A 129 -2.96 -12.31 19.02
N LEU A 130 -2.13 -11.27 19.13
CA LEU A 130 -2.55 -10.00 19.74
C LEU A 130 -3.59 -9.29 18.86
N CYS A 131 -3.36 -9.25 17.55
CA CYS A 131 -4.32 -8.67 16.60
C CYS A 131 -5.67 -9.39 16.66
N ASP A 132 -5.67 -10.71 16.72
CA ASP A 132 -6.89 -11.52 16.84
C ASP A 132 -7.60 -11.34 18.19
N LEU A 133 -6.83 -11.24 19.27
CA LEU A 133 -7.38 -11.03 20.60
C LEU A 133 -8.09 -9.67 20.74
N TRP A 134 -7.55 -8.61 20.14
CA TRP A 134 -8.13 -7.27 20.15
C TRP A 134 -9.27 -7.10 19.12
N ASN A 135 -9.19 -7.75 17.98
CA ASN A 135 -10.20 -7.74 16.91
C ASN A 135 -10.70 -6.34 16.50
N PHE A 136 -9.80 -5.37 16.38
CA PHE A 136 -10.13 -3.97 16.08
C PHE A 136 -10.93 -3.79 14.80
N SER A 137 -10.67 -4.60 13.76
CA SER A 137 -11.35 -4.50 12.47
C SER A 137 -12.84 -4.74 12.59
N GLU A 138 -13.24 -5.79 13.30
CA GLU A 138 -14.65 -6.16 13.48
C GLU A 138 -15.35 -5.17 14.42
N ILE A 139 -14.77 -4.90 15.60
CA ILE A 139 -15.34 -3.99 16.59
C ILE A 139 -15.55 -2.58 16.00
N SER A 140 -14.55 -2.06 15.30
CA SER A 140 -14.63 -0.72 14.69
C SER A 140 -15.68 -0.64 13.59
N ALA A 141 -15.91 -1.73 12.84
CA ALA A 141 -16.93 -1.80 11.80
C ALA A 141 -18.36 -1.93 12.34
N GLU A 142 -18.54 -2.55 13.51
CA GLU A 142 -19.86 -2.82 14.10
C GLU A 142 -20.39 -1.66 14.96
N THR A 143 -19.54 -0.68 15.33
CA THR A 143 -19.91 0.42 16.25
C THR A 143 -19.96 1.77 15.55
N GLU A 144 -21.17 2.38 15.46
CA GLU A 144 -21.35 3.68 14.77
C GLU A 144 -20.60 4.86 15.42
N ASP A 145 -20.43 4.85 16.77
CA ASP A 145 -19.77 5.94 17.51
C ASP A 145 -18.45 5.50 18.17
N HIS A 146 -17.94 4.31 17.79
CA HIS A 146 -16.72 3.72 18.33
C HIS A 146 -16.70 3.57 19.86
N LYS A 147 -17.85 3.54 20.53
CA LYS A 147 -17.95 3.38 21.98
C LYS A 147 -18.45 1.97 22.33
N VAL A 148 -17.69 1.32 23.19
CA VAL A 148 -18.01 -0.01 23.70
C VAL A 148 -17.82 -0.04 25.22
N ASP A 149 -18.38 -1.04 25.89
CA ASP A 149 -18.18 -1.25 27.32
C ASP A 149 -16.90 -2.06 27.63
N ALA A 150 -16.51 -2.12 28.89
CA ALA A 150 -15.28 -2.77 29.33
C ALA A 150 -15.21 -4.28 29.05
N SER A 151 -16.32 -4.94 28.67
CA SER A 151 -16.31 -6.37 28.28
C SER A 151 -15.60 -6.63 26.95
N PHE A 152 -15.39 -5.59 26.12
CA PHE A 152 -14.62 -5.68 24.89
C PHE A 152 -13.11 -5.65 25.12
N LEU A 153 -12.64 -5.25 26.30
CA LEU A 153 -11.21 -5.32 26.60
C LEU A 153 -10.75 -6.78 26.74
N PRO A 154 -9.57 -7.11 26.19
CA PRO A 154 -9.01 -8.44 26.33
C PRO A 154 -8.82 -8.85 27.80
N ASP A 155 -9.05 -10.13 28.10
CA ASP A 155 -8.69 -10.70 29.39
C ASP A 155 -7.20 -10.59 29.60
N ARG A 156 -6.80 -10.07 30.76
CA ARG A 156 -5.39 -9.78 31.09
C ARG A 156 -4.49 -11.02 30.98
N LYS A 157 -4.97 -12.19 31.40
CA LYS A 157 -4.16 -13.43 31.33
C LYS A 157 -3.94 -13.88 29.89
N LYS A 158 -5.00 -13.79 29.07
CA LYS A 158 -4.87 -14.07 27.63
C LYS A 158 -3.90 -13.11 26.95
N LEU A 159 -3.95 -11.82 27.34
CA LEU A 159 -3.02 -10.83 26.81
C LEU A 159 -1.57 -11.15 27.19
N GLU A 160 -1.30 -11.43 28.48
CA GLU A 160 0.03 -11.83 28.97
C GLU A 160 0.52 -13.13 28.28
N GLU A 161 -0.37 -14.08 28.00
CA GLU A 161 -0.07 -15.30 27.23
C GLU A 161 0.34 -14.93 25.79
N CYS A 162 -0.48 -14.15 25.06
CA CYS A 162 -0.15 -13.75 23.68
C CYS A 162 1.19 -13.03 23.59
N ILE A 163 1.47 -12.09 24.51
CA ILE A 163 2.75 -11.34 24.54
C ILE A 163 3.95 -12.28 24.66
N SER A 164 3.82 -13.37 25.44
CA SER A 164 4.94 -14.30 25.67
C SER A 164 5.41 -15.02 24.40
N HIS A 165 4.58 -15.03 23.34
CA HIS A 165 4.86 -15.64 22.05
C HIS A 165 5.26 -14.63 20.97
N VAL A 166 5.27 -13.32 21.27
CA VAL A 166 5.68 -12.27 20.32
C VAL A 166 7.20 -12.14 20.33
N ASN A 167 7.84 -12.58 19.27
CA ASN A 167 9.27 -12.41 19.05
C ASN A 167 9.62 -12.74 17.59
N TYR A 168 9.97 -11.74 16.79
CA TYR A 168 10.39 -11.90 15.41
C TYR A 168 11.58 -12.88 15.22
N GLN A 169 12.40 -13.09 16.25
CA GLN A 169 13.51 -14.04 16.22
C GLN A 169 13.03 -15.50 16.13
N ASN A 170 11.75 -15.76 16.36
CA ASN A 170 11.15 -17.08 16.13
C ASN A 170 10.98 -17.39 14.63
N ILE A 171 11.04 -16.41 13.75
CA ILE A 171 10.92 -16.62 12.30
C ILE A 171 12.26 -17.12 11.75
N VAL A 172 12.32 -18.36 11.33
CA VAL A 172 13.49 -18.97 10.69
C VAL A 172 13.20 -19.20 9.22
N ILE A 173 14.04 -18.65 8.36
CA ILE A 173 13.96 -18.79 6.90
C ILE A 173 15.16 -19.63 6.43
N ASP A 174 14.86 -20.75 5.77
CA ASP A 174 15.84 -21.65 5.15
C ASP A 174 15.49 -21.81 3.67
N GLU A 175 16.22 -21.10 2.79
CA GLU A 175 15.91 -20.95 1.37
C GLU A 175 14.47 -20.46 1.14
N ASN A 176 13.59 -21.33 0.65
CA ASN A 176 12.17 -21.06 0.42
C ASN A 176 11.25 -21.70 1.48
N ARG A 177 11.77 -22.05 2.65
CA ARG A 177 11.03 -22.65 3.75
C ARG A 177 11.03 -21.75 4.96
N VAL A 178 9.93 -21.68 5.66
CA VAL A 178 9.75 -20.90 6.87
C VAL A 178 9.30 -21.80 8.02
N CYS A 179 9.84 -21.56 9.20
CA CYS A 179 9.44 -22.21 10.44
C CYS A 179 9.32 -21.16 11.55
N LEU A 180 8.33 -21.28 12.42
CA LEU A 180 8.24 -20.55 13.69
C LEU A 180 8.80 -21.45 14.80
N LEU A 181 9.89 -21.04 15.46
CA LEU A 181 10.50 -21.82 16.54
C LEU A 181 9.56 -22.00 17.74
N ASP A 182 8.75 -20.99 18.02
CA ASP A 182 7.67 -21.07 18.98
C ASP A 182 6.40 -21.49 18.25
N PRO A 183 5.82 -22.68 18.54
CA PRO A 183 4.62 -23.17 17.86
C PRO A 183 3.35 -22.36 18.15
N GLU A 184 3.36 -21.50 19.17
CA GLU A 184 2.26 -20.60 19.51
C GLU A 184 2.46 -19.18 18.92
N CYS A 185 3.57 -18.92 18.26
CA CYS A 185 3.82 -17.66 17.55
C CYS A 185 2.95 -17.57 16.30
N GLU A 186 2.39 -16.40 16.00
CA GLU A 186 1.57 -16.17 14.80
C GLU A 186 1.97 -14.88 14.09
N ILE A 187 2.17 -14.98 12.77
CA ILE A 187 2.50 -13.87 11.88
C ILE A 187 1.23 -13.16 11.44
N ASP A 188 1.27 -11.82 11.49
CA ASP A 188 0.36 -10.89 10.82
C ASP A 188 1.18 -9.87 10.02
N LEU A 189 0.89 -9.74 8.71
CA LEU A 189 1.58 -8.84 7.80
C LEU A 189 0.86 -7.50 7.58
N GLY A 190 -0.15 -7.17 8.37
CA GLY A 190 -0.99 -5.98 8.19
C GLY A 190 -0.24 -4.65 8.15
N ALA A 191 0.95 -4.59 8.77
CA ALA A 191 1.80 -3.40 8.84
C ALA A 191 2.85 -3.28 7.72
N ILE A 192 2.83 -4.17 6.70
CA ILE A 192 3.82 -4.17 5.61
C ILE A 192 3.25 -4.67 4.27
N ALA A 193 2.22 -5.54 4.31
CA ALA A 193 1.73 -6.21 3.11
C ALA A 193 1.07 -5.26 2.11
N LYS A 194 0.34 -4.24 2.57
CA LYS A 194 -0.30 -3.28 1.66
C LYS A 194 0.73 -2.50 0.84
N GLY A 195 1.83 -2.11 1.49
CA GLY A 195 2.94 -1.46 0.82
C GLY A 195 3.59 -2.35 -0.23
N TYR A 196 3.87 -3.60 0.10
CA TYR A 196 4.40 -4.59 -0.83
C TYR A 196 3.49 -4.76 -2.06
N ILE A 197 2.20 -4.94 -1.83
CA ILE A 197 1.22 -5.13 -2.90
C ILE A 197 1.11 -3.88 -3.79
N ALA A 198 1.15 -2.68 -3.22
CA ALA A 198 1.16 -1.44 -3.99
C ALA A 198 2.37 -1.34 -4.93
N ASP A 199 3.55 -1.78 -4.49
CA ASP A 199 4.76 -1.82 -5.31
C ASP A 199 4.63 -2.86 -6.44
N GLN A 200 4.09 -4.06 -6.15
CA GLN A 200 3.85 -5.09 -7.17
C GLN A 200 2.80 -4.65 -8.21
N MET A 201 1.73 -4.00 -7.76
CA MET A 201 0.72 -3.43 -8.67
C MET A 201 1.31 -2.32 -9.54
N GLN A 202 2.18 -1.46 -8.99
CA GLN A 202 2.89 -0.45 -9.77
C GLN A 202 3.78 -1.10 -10.84
N ALA A 203 4.58 -2.12 -10.47
CA ALA A 203 5.45 -2.83 -11.39
C ALA A 203 4.65 -3.45 -12.55
N PHE A 204 3.55 -4.13 -12.25
CA PHE A 204 2.63 -4.68 -13.23
C PHE A 204 2.07 -3.60 -14.18
N LEU A 205 1.60 -2.47 -13.66
CA LEU A 205 1.05 -1.39 -14.47
C LEU A 205 2.12 -0.75 -15.38
N LEU A 206 3.36 -0.61 -14.89
CA LEU A 206 4.49 -0.15 -15.70
C LEU A 206 4.83 -1.12 -16.84
N GLU A 207 4.80 -2.43 -16.61
CA GLU A 207 4.98 -3.47 -17.65
C GLU A 207 3.87 -3.41 -18.71
N LYS A 208 2.64 -3.03 -18.34
CA LYS A 208 1.54 -2.79 -19.26
C LYS A 208 1.64 -1.44 -20.00
N GLY A 209 2.72 -0.67 -19.76
CA GLY A 209 2.97 0.61 -20.43
C GLY A 209 2.19 1.79 -19.84
N VAL A 210 1.64 1.66 -18.63
CA VAL A 210 1.03 2.77 -17.90
C VAL A 210 2.13 3.71 -17.43
N THR A 211 2.01 4.99 -17.75
CA THR A 211 3.00 6.03 -17.41
C THR A 211 2.47 7.07 -16.43
N SER A 212 1.17 7.03 -16.10
CA SER A 212 0.54 8.01 -15.23
C SER A 212 -0.66 7.37 -14.51
N GLY A 213 -0.62 7.34 -13.18
CA GLY A 213 -1.67 6.71 -12.37
C GLY A 213 -1.49 6.88 -10.87
N ILE A 214 -2.54 6.51 -10.15
CA ILE A 214 -2.57 6.43 -8.68
C ILE A 214 -3.18 5.08 -8.30
N ILE A 215 -2.54 4.40 -7.36
CA ILE A 215 -3.05 3.24 -6.66
C ILE A 215 -3.28 3.68 -5.21
N ASN A 216 -4.47 3.44 -4.67
CA ASN A 216 -4.82 3.69 -3.28
C ASN A 216 -5.29 2.39 -2.63
N LEU A 217 -4.55 1.89 -1.65
CA LEU A 217 -4.90 0.73 -0.84
C LEU A 217 -5.21 1.17 0.60
N GLY A 218 -6.45 1.63 0.85
CA GLY A 218 -6.85 2.00 2.20
C GLY A 218 -5.99 3.10 2.83
N GLY A 219 -5.61 4.12 2.05
CA GLY A 219 -4.74 5.21 2.53
C GLY A 219 -3.24 5.02 2.24
N ASN A 220 -2.80 3.82 1.84
CA ASN A 220 -1.47 3.61 1.27
C ASN A 220 -1.53 4.04 -0.20
N ILE A 221 -0.94 5.18 -0.53
CA ILE A 221 -0.99 5.80 -1.87
C ILE A 221 0.33 5.53 -2.60
N LYS A 222 0.22 4.99 -3.81
CA LYS A 222 1.34 4.81 -4.73
C LYS A 222 1.06 5.54 -6.03
N THR A 223 1.99 6.37 -6.50
CA THR A 223 1.86 7.10 -7.77
C THR A 223 2.74 6.51 -8.85
N ILE A 224 2.30 6.61 -10.09
CA ILE A 224 2.98 6.13 -11.30
C ILE A 224 3.26 7.33 -12.18
N GLY A 225 4.51 7.80 -12.19
CA GLY A 225 4.93 8.96 -12.97
C GLY A 225 4.13 10.24 -12.66
N PRO A 226 4.38 11.34 -13.36
CA PRO A 226 3.62 12.58 -13.21
C PRO A 226 2.25 12.50 -13.89
N LYS A 227 1.39 13.49 -13.65
CA LYS A 227 0.19 13.71 -14.45
C LYS A 227 0.54 14.02 -15.91
N ALA A 228 -0.47 13.97 -16.79
CA ALA A 228 -0.34 14.24 -18.23
C ALA A 228 0.23 15.64 -18.55
N ASP A 229 -0.02 16.61 -17.68
CA ASP A 229 0.49 17.99 -17.76
C ASP A 229 1.85 18.17 -17.07
N HIS A 230 2.50 17.07 -16.68
CA HIS A 230 3.77 17.01 -15.95
C HIS A 230 3.73 17.63 -14.54
N THR A 231 2.55 17.88 -13.99
CA THR A 231 2.42 18.33 -12.59
C THR A 231 2.37 17.13 -11.64
N SER A 232 2.60 17.40 -10.35
CA SER A 232 2.47 16.41 -9.28
C SER A 232 1.01 16.06 -8.99
N TYR A 233 0.79 14.88 -8.44
CA TYR A 233 -0.45 14.53 -7.78
C TYR A 233 -0.54 15.24 -6.44
N THR A 234 -1.76 15.53 -6.01
CA THR A 234 -2.04 16.05 -4.68
C THR A 234 -2.64 14.91 -3.86
N VAL A 235 -1.96 14.50 -2.81
CA VAL A 235 -2.39 13.47 -1.87
C VAL A 235 -2.78 14.16 -0.56
N GLY A 236 -4.03 13.97 -0.11
CA GLY A 236 -4.50 14.50 1.16
C GLY A 236 -4.10 13.58 2.32
N ILE A 237 -3.49 14.13 3.36
CA ILE A 237 -3.33 13.47 4.66
C ILE A 237 -4.53 13.86 5.50
N GLN A 238 -5.27 12.85 5.96
CA GLN A 238 -6.50 13.04 6.72
C GLN A 238 -6.24 13.75 8.04
N LYS A 239 -7.12 14.66 8.39
CA LYS A 239 -7.15 15.25 9.72
C LYS A 239 -7.60 14.21 10.74
N PRO A 240 -6.82 13.99 11.81
CA PRO A 240 -7.15 13.01 12.83
C PRO A 240 -8.57 13.14 13.37
N PHE A 241 -9.31 12.06 13.45
CA PHE A 241 -10.70 11.96 13.93
C PHE A 241 -11.74 12.81 13.20
N ALA A 242 -11.38 13.45 12.07
CA ALA A 242 -12.32 14.17 11.23
C ALA A 242 -13.05 13.20 10.27
N PRO A 243 -14.18 13.61 9.69
CA PRO A 243 -14.86 12.82 8.66
C PRO A 243 -13.92 12.45 7.50
N THR A 244 -14.11 11.25 6.95
CA THR A 244 -13.32 10.78 5.81
C THR A 244 -13.33 11.78 4.66
N GLY A 245 -12.13 12.11 4.16
CA GLY A 245 -11.94 13.11 3.08
C GLY A 245 -11.65 14.54 3.57
N GLU A 246 -11.74 14.82 4.88
CA GLU A 246 -11.27 16.09 5.43
C GLU A 246 -9.75 16.00 5.66
N SER A 247 -8.98 16.66 4.80
CA SER A 247 -7.52 16.66 4.88
C SER A 247 -7.00 17.83 5.71
N LEU A 248 -5.95 17.58 6.49
CA LEU A 248 -5.19 18.61 7.21
C LEU A 248 -4.00 19.10 6.41
N ILE A 249 -3.42 18.21 5.60
CA ILE A 249 -2.22 18.48 4.79
C ILE A 249 -2.45 17.94 3.39
N GLN A 250 -1.88 18.62 2.40
CA GLN A 250 -1.72 18.11 1.03
C GLN A 250 -0.24 17.86 0.76
N VAL A 251 0.11 16.69 0.25
CA VAL A 251 1.44 16.31 -0.22
C VAL A 251 1.45 16.32 -1.75
N PHE A 252 2.50 16.84 -2.35
CA PHE A 252 2.67 16.90 -3.80
C PHE A 252 3.70 15.87 -4.26
N LEU A 253 3.27 14.86 -5.02
CA LEU A 253 4.09 13.73 -5.42
C LEU A 253 3.90 13.39 -6.89
N SER A 254 4.99 13.21 -7.64
CA SER A 254 4.93 12.79 -9.04
C SER A 254 5.20 11.30 -9.24
N ASN A 255 6.07 10.73 -8.41
CA ASN A 255 6.38 9.30 -8.41
C ASN A 255 6.87 8.90 -7.03
N GLY A 256 6.31 7.86 -6.45
CA GLY A 256 6.65 7.40 -5.11
C GLY A 256 5.42 6.95 -4.31
N SER A 257 5.54 6.93 -3.00
CA SER A 257 4.45 6.55 -2.11
C SER A 257 4.25 7.54 -0.96
N VAL A 258 3.02 7.61 -0.48
CA VAL A 258 2.60 8.31 0.75
C VAL A 258 1.82 7.30 1.56
N VAL A 259 2.37 6.89 2.70
CA VAL A 259 1.79 5.87 3.56
C VAL A 259 1.57 6.43 4.94
N THR A 260 0.35 6.31 5.45
CA THR A 260 -0.02 6.84 6.76
C THR A 260 -0.48 5.72 7.68
N SER A 261 0.08 5.68 8.89
CA SER A 261 -0.45 4.94 10.03
C SER A 261 -1.07 5.93 11.02
N GLY A 262 -2.34 5.72 11.40
CA GLY A 262 -3.07 6.64 12.27
C GLY A 262 -4.01 5.91 13.23
N ILE A 263 -4.11 6.41 14.45
CA ILE A 263 -4.91 5.79 15.53
C ILE A 263 -6.42 5.86 15.25
N TYR A 264 -6.85 6.71 14.33
CA TYR A 264 -8.24 6.91 13.94
C TYR A 264 -8.72 5.96 12.83
N GLU A 265 -7.85 5.11 12.31
CA GLU A 265 -8.20 4.15 11.25
C GLU A 265 -9.07 3.00 11.77
N ARG A 266 -8.63 2.39 12.88
CA ARG A 266 -9.33 1.29 13.55
C ARG A 266 -9.15 1.46 15.06
N TYR A 267 -10.20 1.87 15.74
CA TYR A 267 -10.19 2.12 17.18
C TYR A 267 -11.58 1.96 17.80
N PHE A 268 -11.60 1.88 19.11
CA PHE A 268 -12.80 2.04 19.92
C PHE A 268 -12.45 2.74 21.24
N THR A 269 -13.47 3.18 21.96
CA THR A 269 -13.32 3.88 23.24
C THR A 269 -14.04 3.12 24.34
N VAL A 270 -13.38 2.96 25.49
CA VAL A 270 -13.95 2.45 26.74
C VAL A 270 -13.74 3.48 27.81
N ASP A 271 -14.80 3.96 28.44
CA ASP A 271 -14.75 4.97 29.52
C ASP A 271 -13.93 6.23 29.15
N GLY A 272 -13.94 6.62 27.87
CA GLY A 272 -13.21 7.79 27.35
C GLY A 272 -11.74 7.53 27.02
N VAL A 273 -11.24 6.32 27.19
CA VAL A 273 -9.90 5.89 26.76
C VAL A 273 -9.98 5.31 25.35
N ILE A 274 -9.09 5.76 24.46
CA ILE A 274 -8.97 5.27 23.08
C ILE A 274 -8.07 4.03 23.06
N TYR A 275 -8.57 2.95 22.49
CA TYR A 275 -7.81 1.76 22.13
C TYR A 275 -7.78 1.64 20.62
N HIS A 276 -6.61 1.41 20.02
CA HIS A 276 -6.41 1.41 18.58
C HIS A 276 -5.47 0.27 18.14
N HIS A 277 -5.50 -0.06 16.85
CA HIS A 277 -4.88 -1.23 16.25
C HIS A 277 -3.33 -1.22 16.21
N ILE A 278 -2.67 -0.09 16.52
CA ILE A 278 -1.21 -0.04 16.56
C ILE A 278 -0.79 -0.50 17.96
N LEU A 279 -0.44 -1.78 18.05
CA LEU A 279 -0.14 -2.47 19.31
C LEU A 279 1.35 -2.42 19.62
N ASP A 280 1.70 -2.13 20.88
CA ASP A 280 3.07 -2.30 21.40
C ASP A 280 3.31 -3.79 21.69
N PRO A 281 4.23 -4.46 20.98
CA PRO A 281 4.52 -5.89 21.17
C PRO A 281 4.95 -6.25 22.61
N ARG A 282 5.48 -5.28 23.37
CA ARG A 282 5.99 -5.48 24.73
C ARG A 282 4.89 -5.46 25.78
N THR A 283 3.82 -4.72 25.53
CA THR A 283 2.71 -4.55 26.49
C THR A 283 1.44 -5.23 26.04
N GLY A 284 1.30 -5.50 24.73
CA GLY A 284 0.12 -6.05 24.07
C GLY A 284 -1.05 -5.06 24.02
N TYR A 285 -0.91 -3.83 24.51
CA TYR A 285 -1.89 -2.76 24.41
C TYR A 285 -1.58 -1.83 23.25
N SER A 286 -2.54 -1.01 22.86
CA SER A 286 -2.29 0.12 21.97
C SER A 286 -1.15 0.96 22.50
N ILE A 287 -0.20 1.35 21.63
CA ILE A 287 0.94 2.17 22.06
C ILE A 287 0.45 3.53 22.57
N GLU A 288 0.94 3.96 23.72
CA GLU A 288 0.63 5.24 24.29
C GLU A 288 1.75 6.25 23.98
N ASN A 289 1.44 7.24 23.16
CA ASN A 289 2.29 8.40 22.89
C ASN A 289 1.42 9.58 22.42
N ASP A 290 2.04 10.73 22.12
CA ASP A 290 1.32 11.93 21.70
C ASP A 290 0.94 11.95 20.20
N LEU A 291 1.31 10.93 19.42
CA LEU A 291 1.05 10.89 17.98
C LEU A 291 -0.40 10.50 17.69
N ALA A 292 -1.00 11.17 16.72
CA ALA A 292 -2.26 10.77 16.10
C ALA A 292 -2.01 10.05 14.76
N SER A 293 -1.00 10.47 13.99
CA SER A 293 -0.58 9.79 12.77
C SER A 293 0.87 10.05 12.41
N VAL A 294 1.43 9.11 11.65
CA VAL A 294 2.74 9.19 10.99
C VAL A 294 2.53 8.89 9.51
N THR A 295 2.99 9.81 8.66
CA THR A 295 3.00 9.64 7.21
C THR A 295 4.42 9.56 6.71
N ILE A 296 4.74 8.51 5.96
CA ILE A 296 6.03 8.31 5.30
C ILE A 296 5.88 8.66 3.81
N ILE A 297 6.86 9.39 3.28
CA ILE A 297 6.97 9.78 1.88
C ILE A 297 8.28 9.22 1.36
N ASN A 298 8.23 8.28 0.42
CA ASN A 298 9.40 7.60 -0.13
C ASN A 298 9.12 6.98 -1.51
N GLN A 299 10.09 6.22 -2.07
CA GLN A 299 9.91 5.54 -3.36
C GLN A 299 9.32 4.13 -3.24
N CYS A 300 9.57 3.41 -2.16
CA CYS A 300 9.13 2.02 -1.94
C CYS A 300 7.97 2.00 -0.96
N SER A 301 6.79 1.58 -1.41
CA SER A 301 5.59 1.58 -0.57
C SER A 301 5.65 0.54 0.54
N MET A 302 6.32 -0.60 0.32
CA MET A 302 6.58 -1.60 1.36
C MET A 302 7.40 -1.00 2.52
N ASP A 303 8.44 -0.24 2.20
CA ASP A 303 9.23 0.47 3.21
C ASP A 303 8.39 1.55 3.90
N GLY A 304 7.57 2.29 3.15
CA GLY A 304 6.65 3.29 3.71
C GLY A 304 5.66 2.70 4.70
N ASP A 305 5.07 1.54 4.39
CA ASP A 305 4.10 0.84 5.25
C ASP A 305 4.75 0.39 6.57
N ALA A 306 5.89 -0.31 6.49
CA ALA A 306 6.65 -0.74 7.67
C ALA A 306 7.17 0.44 8.50
N LEU A 307 7.70 1.48 7.86
CA LEU A 307 8.25 2.66 8.53
C LEU A 307 7.17 3.50 9.22
N SER A 308 5.97 3.64 8.63
CA SER A 308 4.90 4.42 9.27
C SER A 308 4.49 3.82 10.61
N THR A 309 4.39 2.50 10.68
CA THR A 309 4.10 1.76 11.92
C THR A 309 5.30 1.77 12.87
N THR A 310 6.52 1.52 12.37
CA THR A 310 7.76 1.58 13.17
C THR A 310 7.92 2.94 13.84
N CYS A 311 7.80 4.02 13.08
CA CYS A 311 7.93 5.39 13.59
C CYS A 311 6.86 5.74 14.62
N PHE A 312 5.63 5.25 14.40
CA PHE A 312 4.56 5.43 15.37
C PHE A 312 4.89 4.74 16.70
N LEU A 313 5.43 3.52 16.66
CA LEU A 313 5.81 2.73 17.84
C LEU A 313 7.04 3.30 18.56
N LEU A 314 7.98 3.92 17.84
CA LEU A 314 9.16 4.58 18.43
C LEU A 314 8.80 5.91 19.11
N GLY A 315 7.70 6.54 18.72
CA GLY A 315 7.32 7.89 19.13
C GLY A 315 8.10 8.97 18.38
N LYS A 316 7.60 10.23 18.43
CA LYS A 316 8.02 11.32 17.54
C LYS A 316 9.53 11.57 17.49
N ASP A 317 10.17 11.73 18.65
CA ASP A 317 11.56 12.20 18.69
C ASP A 317 12.54 11.13 18.16
N ALA A 318 12.39 9.87 18.59
CA ALA A 318 13.21 8.76 18.10
C ALA A 318 12.92 8.46 16.63
N ALA A 319 11.65 8.55 16.19
CA ALA A 319 11.26 8.37 14.81
C ALA A 319 11.83 9.46 13.90
N MET A 320 11.84 10.72 14.34
CA MET A 320 12.45 11.83 13.61
C MET A 320 13.94 11.57 13.36
N GLU A 321 14.69 11.21 14.42
CA GLU A 321 16.12 10.88 14.31
C GLU A 321 16.33 9.68 13.36
N TYR A 322 15.48 8.67 13.45
CA TYR A 322 15.55 7.47 12.59
C TYR A 322 15.34 7.79 11.12
N ILE A 323 14.31 8.58 10.78
CA ILE A 323 14.03 8.95 9.37
C ILE A 323 15.08 9.90 8.81
N GLU A 324 15.55 10.90 9.57
CA GLU A 324 16.62 11.81 9.15
C GLU A 324 17.95 11.09 8.79
N ALA A 325 18.15 9.87 9.30
CA ALA A 325 19.29 9.03 8.97
C ALA A 325 19.10 8.20 7.68
N LEU A 326 17.87 8.13 7.14
CA LEU A 326 17.55 7.39 5.91
C LEU A 326 17.69 8.29 4.67
N ALA A 327 18.19 7.71 3.58
CA ALA A 327 18.20 8.39 2.30
C ALA A 327 16.80 8.33 1.64
N ASP A 328 16.42 9.38 0.92
CA ASP A 328 15.22 9.44 0.07
C ASP A 328 13.90 9.06 0.80
N THR A 329 13.86 9.31 2.11
CA THR A 329 12.69 9.03 2.95
C THR A 329 12.41 10.20 3.85
N GLU A 330 11.17 10.70 3.82
CA GLU A 330 10.70 11.82 4.60
C GLU A 330 9.47 11.42 5.42
N ALA A 331 9.21 12.16 6.50
CA ALA A 331 8.07 11.90 7.35
C ALA A 331 7.33 13.18 7.76
N ILE A 332 6.01 13.02 7.93
CA ILE A 332 5.13 14.02 8.55
C ILE A 332 4.48 13.35 9.76
N PHE A 333 4.63 13.98 10.91
CA PHE A 333 4.03 13.54 12.18
C PHE A 333 2.91 14.52 12.56
N ILE A 334 1.76 14.02 12.94
CA ILE A 334 0.66 14.80 13.49
C ILE A 334 0.38 14.30 14.90
N ASP A 335 0.41 15.20 15.88
CA ASP A 335 0.09 14.86 17.27
C ASP A 335 -1.42 14.92 17.56
N THR A 336 -1.81 14.48 18.75
CA THR A 336 -3.21 14.48 19.22
C THR A 336 -3.82 15.88 19.39
N LYS A 337 -3.01 16.94 19.26
CA LYS A 337 -3.43 18.35 19.24
C LYS A 337 -3.42 18.94 17.83
N ASN A 338 -3.25 18.11 16.80
CA ASN A 338 -3.08 18.51 15.40
C ASN A 338 -1.86 19.40 15.15
N GLN A 339 -0.82 19.34 15.99
CA GLN A 339 0.46 19.97 15.67
C GLN A 339 1.21 19.10 14.67
N ILE A 340 1.84 19.75 13.70
CA ILE A 340 2.50 19.10 12.56
C ILE A 340 4.01 19.25 12.74
N TYR A 341 4.74 18.15 12.54
CA TYR A 341 6.19 18.10 12.55
C TYR A 341 6.65 17.38 11.30
N THR A 342 7.70 17.88 10.64
CA THR A 342 8.23 17.30 9.39
C THR A 342 9.73 17.09 9.51
N THR A 343 10.24 16.09 8.79
CA THR A 343 11.67 15.93 8.56
C THR A 343 12.22 17.07 7.71
N SER A 344 13.53 17.27 7.78
CA SER A 344 14.22 18.45 7.24
C SER A 344 14.23 18.54 5.71
N GLY A 345 14.02 17.43 5.00
CA GLY A 345 13.98 17.40 3.55
C GLY A 345 12.68 17.92 2.93
N LEU A 346 11.61 18.10 3.73
CA LEU A 346 10.33 18.60 3.24
C LEU A 346 10.20 20.12 3.34
N GLN A 347 9.75 20.76 2.26
CA GLN A 347 9.52 22.20 2.17
C GLN A 347 8.03 22.51 1.99
N GLU A 348 7.47 23.31 2.91
CA GLU A 348 6.09 23.81 2.77
C GLU A 348 5.95 24.72 1.52
N GLY A 349 4.85 24.54 0.80
CA GLY A 349 4.57 25.21 -0.47
C GLY A 349 5.19 24.55 -1.70
N THR A 350 6.14 23.61 -1.51
CA THR A 350 6.77 22.84 -2.60
C THR A 350 6.41 21.36 -2.52
N ASP A 351 6.66 20.73 -1.39
CA ASP A 351 6.46 19.28 -1.20
C ASP A 351 5.14 18.99 -0.48
N TYR A 352 4.71 19.92 0.36
CA TYR A 352 3.42 19.83 1.06
C TYR A 352 2.83 21.22 1.33
N GLN A 353 1.52 21.25 1.67
CA GLN A 353 0.78 22.42 2.08
C GLN A 353 -0.13 22.10 3.28
N ILE A 354 -0.05 22.89 4.34
CA ILE A 354 -0.99 22.82 5.46
C ILE A 354 -2.28 23.50 5.04
N LEU A 355 -3.42 22.85 5.29
CA LEU A 355 -4.76 23.37 5.02
C LEU A 355 -5.28 24.07 6.27
N GLN A 356 -5.96 25.24 6.07
CA GLN A 356 -6.53 26.03 7.16
C GLN A 356 -7.90 25.53 7.58
#